data_cf89576319d67b27739692eca4974a56
#
_entry.id   cf89576319d67b27739692eca4974a56
#
_cell.length_a   1.000
_cell.length_b   1.000
_cell.length_c   1.000
_cell.angle_alpha   90.00
_cell.angle_beta   90.00
_cell.angle_gamma   90.00
#
_symmetry.space_group_name_H-M   'P 1'
#
loop_
_entity.id
_entity.type
_entity.pdbx_description
1 polymer ?
#
loop_
_entity_poly.entity_id
_entity_poly.type
_entity_poly.pdbx_seq_one_letter_code
_entity_poly.pdbx_strand_id
1 'polypeptide(L)'
;FSSYEYMPGGVATTLLFSYPVWTEILLILFFNEKLTIRISLAILLAIAGVAFLGGIGHTDGIKSMWGVTLAMSSGLLYAIYMVLFPNMRISKLPALKVNFYIFFMAMLLLILYATFTTGGVQRITTADSFLSLILLGLIPTTISNVTLVRSLTLIDSASVAILGAFEPLTAMTIGIALMGEPLTTSVVIGSVLIITSVILLITKGKTLPNPLRKFANHEE
;
A
#
# COMPACT_ATOMS: atom_id res chain seq x y z
N PHE A 1 8.98 -3.95 7.97
CA PHE A 1 9.14 -5.21 8.72
C PHE A 1 9.55 -4.93 10.18
N SER A 2 10.53 -4.08 10.46
CA SER A 2 10.99 -3.81 11.84
C SER A 2 9.87 -3.32 12.79
N SER A 3 8.80 -2.71 12.30
CA SER A 3 7.67 -2.31 13.15
C SER A 3 6.94 -3.50 13.80
N TYR A 4 6.94 -4.68 13.16
CA TYR A 4 6.31 -5.89 13.70
C TYR A 4 6.98 -6.43 14.97
N GLU A 5 8.22 -6.06 15.24
CA GLU A 5 8.93 -6.40 16.48
C GLU A 5 8.39 -5.62 17.69
N TYR A 6 7.81 -4.44 17.44
CA TYR A 6 7.36 -3.50 18.47
C TYR A 6 5.85 -3.46 18.66
N MET A 7 5.07 -4.12 17.78
CA MET A 7 3.61 -4.13 17.86
C MET A 7 2.98 -5.32 17.12
N PRO A 8 1.73 -5.69 17.42
CA PRO A 8 0.99 -6.71 16.69
C PRO A 8 0.87 -6.36 15.20
N GLY A 9 0.92 -7.38 14.34
CA GLY A 9 0.89 -7.21 12.88
C GLY A 9 -0.32 -6.43 12.39
N GLY A 10 -1.50 -6.64 12.95
CA GLY A 10 -2.73 -5.90 12.61
C GLY A 10 -2.61 -4.40 12.87
N VAL A 11 -1.99 -4.00 14.01
CA VAL A 11 -1.76 -2.59 14.34
C VAL A 11 -0.73 -1.97 13.39
N ALA A 12 0.39 -2.66 13.13
CA ALA A 12 1.42 -2.19 12.21
C ALA A 12 0.87 -2.01 10.80
N THR A 13 0.07 -2.95 10.31
CA THR A 13 -0.60 -2.88 9.01
C THR A 13 -1.58 -1.72 8.96
N THR A 14 -2.38 -1.51 10.01
CA THR A 14 -3.31 -0.37 10.08
C THR A 14 -2.59 0.97 9.98
N LEU A 15 -1.45 1.11 10.68
CA LEU A 15 -0.63 2.32 10.60
C LEU A 15 0.01 2.51 9.21
N LEU A 16 0.40 1.42 8.55
CA LEU A 16 0.86 1.47 7.17
C LEU A 16 -0.24 1.99 6.24
N PHE A 17 -1.49 1.55 6.44
CA PHE A 17 -2.66 2.03 5.67
C PHE A 17 -3.04 3.49 5.95
N SER A 18 -2.25 4.25 6.70
CA SER A 18 -2.34 5.72 6.71
C SER A 18 -1.89 6.37 5.40
N TYR A 19 -1.25 5.63 4.48
CA TYR A 19 -0.74 6.17 3.21
C TYR A 19 -1.78 6.90 2.34
N PRO A 20 -3.09 6.59 2.31
CA PRO A 20 -4.05 7.39 1.56
C PRO A 20 -4.18 8.83 2.08
N VAL A 21 -4.08 9.03 3.40
CA VAL A 21 -4.06 10.37 4.01
C VAL A 21 -2.81 11.13 3.58
N TRP A 22 -1.65 10.47 3.67
CA TRP A 22 -0.37 11.06 3.23
C TRP A 22 -0.39 11.40 1.75
N THR A 23 -0.98 10.54 0.90
CA THR A 23 -1.13 10.79 -0.53
C THR A 23 -1.93 12.06 -0.78
N GLU A 24 -3.06 12.24 -0.12
CA GLU A 24 -3.91 13.42 -0.28
C GLU A 24 -3.22 14.69 0.24
N ILE A 25 -2.55 14.62 1.40
CA ILE A 25 -1.76 15.74 1.93
C ILE A 25 -0.68 16.17 0.94
N LEU A 26 0.04 15.23 0.35
CA LEU A 26 1.09 15.51 -0.64
C LEU A 26 0.51 16.12 -1.92
N LEU A 27 -0.63 15.64 -2.41
CA LEU A 27 -1.31 16.18 -3.59
C LEU A 27 -1.77 17.61 -3.36
N ILE A 28 -2.30 17.93 -2.19
CA ILE A 28 -2.68 19.30 -1.82
C ILE A 28 -1.46 20.21 -1.73
N LEU A 29 -0.40 19.79 -1.02
CA LEU A 29 0.76 20.62 -0.75
C LEU A 29 1.62 20.88 -1.99
N PHE A 30 1.82 19.88 -2.85
CA PHE A 30 2.75 19.95 -3.96
C PHE A 30 2.09 20.15 -5.33
N PHE A 31 0.82 19.77 -5.47
CA PHE A 31 0.11 19.81 -6.75
C PHE A 31 -1.14 20.70 -6.74
N ASN A 32 -1.37 21.45 -5.66
CA ASN A 32 -2.54 22.34 -5.51
C ASN A 32 -3.88 21.66 -5.80
N GLU A 33 -4.00 20.37 -5.53
CA GLU A 33 -5.25 19.65 -5.69
C GLU A 33 -6.28 20.14 -4.66
N LYS A 34 -7.53 20.27 -5.10
CA LYS A 34 -8.61 20.69 -4.20
C LYS A 34 -9.19 19.47 -3.50
N LEU A 35 -9.11 19.47 -2.19
CA LEU A 35 -9.75 18.45 -1.37
C LEU A 35 -11.26 18.46 -1.62
N THR A 36 -11.78 17.36 -2.11
CA THR A 36 -13.22 17.19 -2.25
C THR A 36 -13.75 16.47 -1.01
N ILE A 37 -14.85 16.95 -0.43
CA ILE A 37 -15.49 16.33 0.75
C ILE A 37 -15.68 14.81 0.55
N ARG A 38 -15.99 14.37 -0.66
CA ARG A 38 -16.16 12.95 -0.98
C ARG A 38 -14.86 12.15 -0.82
N ILE A 39 -13.74 12.67 -1.33
CA ILE A 39 -12.42 12.02 -1.20
C ILE A 39 -12.04 11.95 0.28
N SER A 40 -12.21 13.04 1.02
CA SER A 40 -11.94 13.06 2.46
C SER A 40 -12.77 12.02 3.21
N LEU A 41 -14.06 11.93 2.88
CA LEU A 41 -14.96 10.96 3.50
C LEU A 41 -14.55 9.51 3.13
N ALA A 42 -14.19 9.26 1.86
CA ALA A 42 -13.73 7.96 1.41
C ALA A 42 -12.44 7.54 2.15
N ILE A 43 -11.47 8.45 2.29
CA ILE A 43 -10.24 8.21 3.04
C ILE A 43 -10.54 7.89 4.51
N LEU A 44 -11.38 8.70 5.17
CA LEU A 44 -11.74 8.46 6.57
C LEU A 44 -12.42 7.11 6.76
N LEU A 45 -13.35 6.74 5.87
CA LEU A 45 -14.02 5.44 5.91
C LEU A 45 -13.06 4.29 5.66
N ALA A 46 -12.12 4.43 4.70
CA ALA A 46 -11.10 3.42 4.42
C ALA A 46 -10.21 3.18 5.65
N ILE A 47 -9.71 4.26 6.26
CA ILE A 47 -8.84 4.17 7.45
C ILE A 47 -9.59 3.58 8.63
N ALA A 48 -10.82 4.05 8.90
CA ALA A 48 -11.65 3.48 9.96
C ALA A 48 -11.90 1.99 9.71
N GLY A 49 -12.22 1.60 8.47
CA GLY A 49 -12.44 0.21 8.11
C GLY A 49 -11.20 -0.67 8.31
N VAL A 50 -10.02 -0.22 7.85
CA VAL A 50 -8.75 -0.92 8.10
C VAL A 50 -8.44 -1.01 9.58
N ALA A 51 -8.72 0.06 10.33
CA ALA A 51 -8.56 0.10 11.77
C ALA A 51 -9.39 -0.99 12.48
N PHE A 52 -10.68 -1.12 12.11
CA PHE A 52 -11.53 -2.18 12.63
C PHE A 52 -11.03 -3.58 12.25
N LEU A 53 -10.57 -3.79 11.00
CA LEU A 53 -9.98 -5.06 10.56
C LEU A 53 -8.68 -5.39 11.27
N GLY A 54 -7.84 -4.37 11.53
CA GLY A 54 -6.57 -4.52 12.25
C GLY A 54 -6.70 -4.76 13.75
N GLY A 55 -7.94 -4.78 14.30
CA GLY A 55 -8.19 -5.02 15.71
C GLY A 55 -7.80 -3.84 16.60
N ILE A 56 -8.00 -2.61 16.16
CA ILE A 56 -7.87 -1.42 17.01
C ILE A 56 -8.90 -1.53 18.15
N GLY A 57 -8.43 -1.85 19.31
CA GLY A 57 -9.18 -2.14 20.55
C GLY A 57 -8.39 -3.10 21.43
N HIS A 58 -7.44 -3.81 20.85
CA HIS A 58 -6.46 -4.62 21.58
C HIS A 58 -5.13 -3.87 21.63
N THR A 59 -5.11 -2.73 22.37
CA THR A 59 -3.90 -1.90 22.56
C THR A 59 -2.83 -2.55 23.43
N ASP A 60 -3.06 -3.77 23.91
CA ASP A 60 -2.17 -4.50 24.80
C ASP A 60 -0.83 -4.90 24.17
N GLY A 61 -0.49 -4.37 23.01
CA GLY A 61 0.66 -4.82 22.24
C GLY A 61 1.60 -3.77 21.68
N ILE A 62 1.37 -2.46 21.86
CA ILE A 62 2.34 -1.44 21.42
C ILE A 62 3.48 -1.37 22.42
N LYS A 63 4.60 -2.03 22.11
CA LYS A 63 5.79 -2.08 22.98
C LYS A 63 6.62 -0.81 22.93
N SER A 64 6.53 -0.04 21.83
CA SER A 64 7.35 1.15 21.64
C SER A 64 6.76 2.12 20.61
N MET A 65 6.79 3.41 20.91
CA MET A 65 6.47 4.50 19.95
C MET A 65 7.41 4.49 18.73
N TRP A 66 8.60 3.91 18.84
CA TRP A 66 9.51 3.73 17.72
C TRP A 66 8.90 2.88 16.60
N GLY A 67 8.20 1.79 16.96
CA GLY A 67 7.48 0.96 16.00
C GLY A 67 6.37 1.73 15.27
N VAL A 68 5.64 2.59 15.99
CA VAL A 68 4.60 3.47 15.40
C VAL A 68 5.23 4.42 14.38
N THR A 69 6.34 5.08 14.75
CA THR A 69 7.08 5.98 13.85
C THR A 69 7.55 5.27 12.59
N LEU A 70 8.08 4.05 12.72
CA LEU A 70 8.53 3.23 11.59
C LEU A 70 7.37 2.86 10.65
N ALA A 71 6.23 2.44 11.19
CA ALA A 71 5.06 2.08 10.40
C ALA A 71 4.48 3.29 9.65
N MET A 72 4.32 4.43 10.33
CA MET A 72 3.84 5.66 9.70
C MET A 72 4.81 6.22 8.66
N SER A 73 6.12 6.17 8.93
CA SER A 73 7.16 6.57 7.96
C SER A 73 7.12 5.70 6.71
N SER A 74 6.87 4.39 6.86
CA SER A 74 6.67 3.48 5.73
C SER A 74 5.46 3.87 4.88
N GLY A 75 4.33 4.22 5.53
CA GLY A 75 3.14 4.73 4.85
C GLY A 75 3.40 6.04 4.10
N LEU A 76 4.14 6.97 4.71
CA LEU A 76 4.54 8.22 4.07
C LEU A 76 5.44 7.99 2.85
N LEU A 77 6.45 7.12 2.95
CA LEU A 77 7.33 6.79 1.82
C LEU A 77 6.56 6.13 0.68
N TYR A 78 5.58 5.29 1.00
CA TYR A 78 4.72 4.68 0.00
C TYR A 78 3.82 5.71 -0.69
N ALA A 79 3.28 6.69 0.05
CA ALA A 79 2.53 7.80 -0.50
C ALA A 79 3.39 8.69 -1.42
N ILE A 80 4.62 9.00 -1.01
CA ILE A 80 5.58 9.73 -1.84
C ILE A 80 5.82 8.99 -3.17
N TYR A 81 6.03 7.68 -3.12
CA TYR A 81 6.14 6.87 -4.32
C TYR A 81 4.90 6.99 -5.22
N MET A 82 3.69 6.85 -4.66
CA MET A 82 2.43 6.92 -5.43
C MET A 82 2.22 8.27 -6.09
N VAL A 83 2.59 9.36 -5.42
CA VAL A 83 2.42 10.73 -5.92
C VAL A 83 3.50 11.11 -6.94
N LEU A 84 4.75 10.74 -6.69
CA LEU A 84 5.86 11.12 -7.57
C LEU A 84 5.96 10.24 -8.81
N PHE A 85 5.67 8.94 -8.70
CA PHE A 85 5.87 7.99 -9.78
C PHE A 85 5.20 8.41 -11.10
N PRO A 86 3.93 8.85 -11.16
CA PRO A 86 3.30 9.26 -12.42
C PRO A 86 4.00 10.43 -13.12
N ASN A 87 4.75 11.23 -12.36
CA ASN A 87 5.45 12.43 -12.84
C ASN A 87 6.90 12.16 -13.27
N MET A 88 7.40 10.97 -12.99
CA MET A 88 8.76 10.58 -13.36
C MET A 88 8.82 10.08 -14.80
N ARG A 89 9.93 10.33 -15.51
CA ARG A 89 10.14 9.80 -16.87
C ARG A 89 10.02 8.28 -16.94
N ILE A 90 10.35 7.58 -15.87
CA ILE A 90 10.26 6.13 -15.75
C ILE A 90 8.81 5.60 -15.88
N SER A 91 7.80 6.41 -15.55
CA SER A 91 6.38 6.01 -15.69
C SER A 91 5.94 5.82 -17.15
N LYS A 92 6.69 6.39 -18.10
CA LYS A 92 6.46 6.20 -19.56
C LYS A 92 6.96 4.84 -20.06
N LEU A 93 7.75 4.12 -19.28
CA LEU A 93 8.24 2.79 -19.65
C LEU A 93 7.16 1.72 -19.42
N PRO A 94 7.22 0.59 -20.15
CA PRO A 94 6.36 -0.55 -19.86
C PRO A 94 6.46 -0.99 -18.38
N ALA A 95 5.32 -1.28 -17.74
CA ALA A 95 5.27 -1.62 -16.32
C ALA A 95 6.25 -2.74 -15.91
N LEU A 96 6.45 -3.74 -16.78
CA LEU A 96 7.44 -4.80 -16.54
C LEU A 96 8.88 -4.27 -16.45
N LYS A 97 9.26 -3.32 -17.31
CA LYS A 97 10.60 -2.70 -17.24
C LYS A 97 10.76 -1.88 -15.97
N VAL A 98 9.74 -1.11 -15.59
CA VAL A 98 9.75 -0.34 -14.35
C VAL A 98 9.94 -1.28 -13.15
N ASN A 99 9.17 -2.36 -13.08
CA ASN A 99 9.28 -3.33 -11.99
C ASN A 99 10.65 -4.01 -11.96
N PHE A 100 11.22 -4.34 -13.11
CA PHE A 100 12.57 -4.89 -13.18
C PHE A 100 13.58 -3.95 -12.50
N TYR A 101 13.57 -2.65 -12.83
CA TYR A 101 14.49 -1.68 -12.23
C TYR A 101 14.23 -1.49 -10.73
N ILE A 102 12.96 -1.43 -10.30
CA ILE A 102 12.59 -1.31 -8.88
C ILE A 102 13.14 -2.51 -8.10
N PHE A 103 12.85 -3.73 -8.55
CA PHE A 103 13.29 -4.94 -7.86
C PHE A 103 14.80 -5.15 -7.91
N PHE A 104 15.43 -4.78 -9.02
CA PHE A 104 16.88 -4.85 -9.14
C PHE A 104 17.58 -3.92 -8.12
N MET A 105 17.11 -2.67 -8.01
CA MET A 105 17.63 -1.72 -7.01
C MET A 105 17.32 -2.17 -5.58
N ALA A 106 16.12 -2.66 -5.33
CA ALA A 106 15.73 -3.20 -4.02
C ALA A 106 16.60 -4.40 -3.63
N MET A 107 16.89 -5.30 -4.57
CA MET A 107 17.78 -6.45 -4.36
C MET A 107 19.20 -5.99 -3.97
N LEU A 108 19.77 -5.01 -4.70
CA LEU A 108 21.09 -4.47 -4.39
C LEU A 108 21.13 -3.86 -2.98
N LEU A 109 20.11 -3.08 -2.62
CA LEU A 109 20.02 -2.47 -1.28
C LEU A 109 19.86 -3.53 -0.19
N LEU A 110 19.06 -4.58 -0.43
CA LEU A 110 18.88 -5.68 0.53
C LEU A 110 20.15 -6.50 0.72
N ILE A 111 20.88 -6.78 -0.37
CA ILE A 111 22.18 -7.48 -0.28
C ILE A 111 23.17 -6.62 0.52
N LEU A 112 23.25 -5.34 0.24
CA LEU A 112 24.11 -4.40 0.97
C LEU A 112 23.74 -4.39 2.46
N TYR A 113 22.45 -4.20 2.76
CA TYR A 113 21.95 -4.24 4.14
C TYR A 113 22.28 -5.56 4.85
N ALA A 114 22.01 -6.71 4.23
CA ALA A 114 22.29 -8.02 4.79
C ALA A 114 23.78 -8.23 5.05
N THR A 115 24.63 -7.73 4.16
CA THR A 115 26.10 -7.84 4.34
C THR A 115 26.57 -7.07 5.57
N PHE A 116 26.01 -5.88 5.82
CA PHE A 116 26.42 -5.06 6.98
C PHE A 116 25.79 -5.48 8.31
N THR A 117 24.57 -6.06 8.29
CA THR A 117 23.82 -6.37 9.52
C THR A 117 23.91 -7.83 9.94
N THR A 118 23.87 -8.76 8.98
CA THR A 118 23.82 -10.22 9.26
C THR A 118 25.02 -10.99 8.73
N GLY A 119 26.03 -10.29 8.18
CA GLY A 119 27.23 -10.91 7.60
C GLY A 119 26.99 -11.61 6.26
N GLY A 120 25.84 -11.41 5.63
CA GLY A 120 25.50 -11.93 4.31
C GLY A 120 24.08 -12.43 4.16
N VAL A 121 23.73 -12.86 2.95
CA VAL A 121 22.40 -13.40 2.64
C VAL A 121 22.30 -14.85 3.14
N GLN A 122 21.22 -15.15 3.85
CA GLN A 122 20.97 -16.52 4.36
C GLN A 122 20.78 -17.51 3.20
N ARG A 123 21.36 -18.70 3.35
CA ARG A 123 21.23 -19.76 2.35
C ARG A 123 19.88 -20.46 2.48
N ILE A 124 19.23 -20.69 1.35
CA ILE A 124 18.03 -21.51 1.27
C ILE A 124 18.47 -22.98 1.32
N THR A 125 17.99 -23.72 2.32
CA THR A 125 18.44 -25.08 2.56
C THR A 125 17.50 -26.16 2.05
N THR A 126 16.20 -25.83 1.82
CA THR A 126 15.19 -26.80 1.39
C THR A 126 14.54 -26.39 0.06
N ALA A 127 14.18 -27.39 -0.75
CA ALA A 127 13.49 -27.18 -2.03
C ALA A 127 12.11 -26.51 -1.84
N ASP A 128 11.40 -26.86 -0.77
CA ASP A 128 10.09 -26.29 -0.46
C ASP A 128 10.19 -24.79 -0.13
N SER A 129 11.21 -24.40 0.63
CA SER A 129 11.48 -22.97 0.91
C SER A 129 11.83 -22.21 -0.37
N PHE A 130 12.59 -22.82 -1.27
CA PHE A 130 12.95 -22.23 -2.55
C PHE A 130 11.71 -22.02 -3.44
N LEU A 131 10.87 -23.06 -3.56
CA LEU A 131 9.62 -22.98 -4.32
C LEU A 131 8.67 -21.93 -3.74
N SER A 132 8.50 -21.92 -2.41
CA SER A 132 7.66 -20.94 -1.71
C SER A 132 8.12 -19.49 -1.95
N LEU A 133 9.43 -19.24 -1.94
CA LEU A 133 10.00 -17.92 -2.23
C LEU A 133 9.79 -17.50 -3.69
N ILE A 134 9.92 -18.43 -4.64
CA ILE A 134 9.63 -18.14 -6.06
C ILE A 134 8.15 -17.79 -6.22
N LEU A 135 7.24 -18.59 -5.66
CA LEU A 135 5.81 -18.33 -5.75
C LEU A 135 5.42 -17.00 -5.11
N LEU A 136 5.99 -16.68 -3.94
CA LEU A 136 5.80 -15.40 -3.26
C LEU A 136 6.32 -14.21 -4.09
N GLY A 137 7.47 -14.37 -4.74
CA GLY A 137 8.05 -13.34 -5.58
C GLY A 137 7.27 -13.12 -6.89
N LEU A 138 6.82 -14.19 -7.53
CA LEU A 138 6.11 -14.10 -8.81
C LEU A 138 4.67 -13.65 -8.64
N ILE A 139 3.88 -14.32 -7.82
CA ILE A 139 2.43 -14.12 -7.76
C ILE A 139 2.08 -12.83 -7.02
N PRO A 140 2.24 -12.72 -5.68
CA PRO A 140 1.80 -11.52 -4.98
C PRO A 140 2.71 -10.33 -5.22
N THR A 141 4.01 -10.53 -5.40
CA THR A 141 4.94 -9.41 -5.53
C THR A 141 4.98 -8.86 -6.96
N THR A 142 5.26 -9.69 -7.96
CA THR A 142 5.43 -9.19 -9.35
C THR A 142 4.09 -8.75 -9.95
N ILE A 143 3.03 -9.58 -9.86
CA ILE A 143 1.72 -9.25 -10.43
C ILE A 143 1.13 -8.02 -9.76
N SER A 144 1.18 -7.95 -8.43
CA SER A 144 0.67 -6.81 -7.66
C SER A 144 1.38 -5.50 -8.04
N ASN A 145 2.72 -5.50 -8.08
CA ASN A 145 3.46 -4.30 -8.44
C ASN A 145 3.26 -3.87 -9.91
N VAL A 146 3.18 -4.82 -10.86
CA VAL A 146 2.87 -4.49 -12.26
C VAL A 146 1.50 -3.84 -12.36
N THR A 147 0.50 -4.38 -11.64
CA THR A 147 -0.85 -3.83 -11.60
C THR A 147 -0.86 -2.45 -10.95
N LEU A 148 -0.16 -2.26 -9.83
CA LEU A 148 -0.03 -0.97 -9.16
C LEU A 148 0.60 0.10 -10.07
N VAL A 149 1.77 -0.21 -10.67
CA VAL A 149 2.46 0.69 -11.59
C VAL A 149 1.54 1.09 -12.73
N ARG A 150 0.81 0.14 -13.31
CA ARG A 150 -0.13 0.41 -14.39
C ARG A 150 -1.32 1.26 -13.93
N SER A 151 -1.86 0.99 -12.75
CA SER A 151 -2.94 1.78 -12.17
C SER A 151 -2.55 3.24 -11.96
N LEU A 152 -1.35 3.50 -11.45
CA LEU A 152 -0.81 4.85 -11.26
C LEU A 152 -0.61 5.63 -12.57
N THR A 153 -0.55 4.95 -13.72
CA THR A 153 -0.50 5.61 -15.03
C THR A 153 -1.88 5.85 -15.65
N LEU A 154 -2.91 5.16 -15.17
CA LEU A 154 -4.27 5.20 -15.74
C LEU A 154 -5.24 6.09 -14.95
N ILE A 155 -5.12 6.09 -13.63
CA ILE A 155 -6.00 6.83 -12.72
C ILE A 155 -5.16 7.66 -11.73
N ASP A 156 -5.82 8.56 -11.02
CA ASP A 156 -5.17 9.43 -10.03
C ASP A 156 -4.65 8.66 -8.81
N SER A 157 -3.58 9.17 -8.19
CA SER A 157 -2.89 8.52 -7.08
C SER A 157 -3.78 8.38 -5.83
N ALA A 158 -4.69 9.33 -5.58
CA ALA A 158 -5.63 9.25 -4.46
C ALA A 158 -6.60 8.07 -4.64
N SER A 159 -7.14 7.90 -5.86
CA SER A 159 -8.01 6.76 -6.19
C SER A 159 -7.28 5.43 -6.05
N VAL A 160 -6.02 5.33 -6.53
CA VAL A 160 -5.20 4.11 -6.35
C VAL A 160 -4.99 3.82 -4.86
N ALA A 161 -4.67 4.85 -4.07
CA ALA A 161 -4.45 4.71 -2.63
C ALA A 161 -5.70 4.19 -1.89
N ILE A 162 -6.88 4.71 -2.21
CA ILE A 162 -8.15 4.27 -1.61
C ILE A 162 -8.49 2.84 -2.04
N LEU A 163 -8.29 2.50 -3.33
CA LEU A 163 -8.50 1.14 -3.83
C LEU A 163 -7.57 0.12 -3.14
N GLY A 164 -6.40 0.55 -2.69
CA GLY A 164 -5.50 -0.27 -1.88
C GLY A 164 -6.13 -0.78 -0.57
N ALA A 165 -7.19 -0.13 -0.05
CA ALA A 165 -7.92 -0.62 1.12
C ALA A 165 -8.66 -1.97 0.86
N PHE A 166 -8.78 -2.41 -0.39
CA PHE A 166 -9.24 -3.77 -0.70
C PHE A 166 -8.24 -4.86 -0.31
N GLU A 167 -6.96 -4.54 -0.16
CA GLU A 167 -5.93 -5.50 0.22
C GLU A 167 -6.25 -6.16 1.58
N PRO A 168 -6.43 -5.41 2.69
CA PRO A 168 -6.78 -6.02 3.96
C PRO A 168 -8.16 -6.69 3.95
N LEU A 169 -9.12 -6.17 3.18
CA LEU A 169 -10.42 -6.80 3.01
C LEU A 169 -10.30 -8.18 2.34
N THR A 170 -9.49 -8.29 1.31
CA THR A 170 -9.23 -9.55 0.61
C THR A 170 -8.50 -10.55 1.53
N ALA A 171 -7.47 -10.08 2.25
CA ALA A 171 -6.71 -10.91 3.19
C ALA A 171 -7.63 -11.50 4.28
N MET A 172 -8.51 -10.68 4.84
CA MET A 172 -9.50 -11.10 5.83
C MET A 172 -10.50 -12.10 5.25
N THR A 173 -11.01 -11.86 4.05
CA THR A 173 -11.95 -12.78 3.40
C THR A 173 -11.33 -14.16 3.20
N ILE A 174 -10.06 -14.21 2.78
CA ILE A 174 -9.28 -15.45 2.65
C ILE A 174 -9.07 -16.10 4.02
N GLY A 175 -8.73 -15.32 5.06
CA GLY A 175 -8.57 -15.81 6.43
C GLY A 175 -9.81 -16.53 6.94
N ILE A 176 -10.99 -15.92 6.75
CA ILE A 176 -12.28 -16.54 7.14
C ILE A 176 -12.58 -17.77 6.30
N ALA A 177 -12.48 -17.66 4.96
CA ALA A 177 -12.96 -18.71 4.05
C ALA A 177 -12.05 -19.94 4.01
N LEU A 178 -10.71 -19.74 4.11
CA LEU A 178 -9.73 -20.83 3.96
C LEU A 178 -9.03 -21.21 5.27
N MET A 179 -8.87 -20.28 6.21
CA MET A 179 -8.17 -20.52 7.47
C MET A 179 -9.13 -20.74 8.66
N GLY A 180 -10.45 -20.56 8.46
CA GLY A 180 -11.45 -20.76 9.51
C GLY A 180 -11.41 -19.68 10.59
N GLU A 181 -10.90 -18.48 10.28
CA GLU A 181 -10.89 -17.36 11.23
C GLU A 181 -12.33 -16.94 11.58
N PRO A 182 -12.59 -16.54 12.84
CA PRO A 182 -13.94 -16.19 13.27
C PRO A 182 -14.41 -14.87 12.63
N LEU A 183 -15.66 -14.88 12.12
CA LEU A 183 -16.32 -13.67 11.66
C LEU A 183 -16.75 -12.83 12.86
N THR A 184 -15.90 -11.90 13.28
CA THR A 184 -16.18 -11.01 14.40
C THR A 184 -16.96 -9.76 13.95
N THR A 185 -17.62 -9.08 14.92
CA THR A 185 -18.34 -7.83 14.65
C THR A 185 -17.41 -6.75 14.07
N SER A 186 -16.16 -6.67 14.55
CA SER A 186 -15.16 -5.75 14.02
C SER A 186 -14.85 -6.01 12.55
N VAL A 187 -14.77 -7.26 12.16
CA VAL A 187 -14.56 -7.69 10.77
C VAL A 187 -15.71 -7.24 9.88
N VAL A 188 -16.95 -7.42 10.31
CA VAL A 188 -18.13 -7.00 9.53
C VAL A 188 -18.18 -5.48 9.39
N ILE A 189 -18.00 -4.74 10.49
CA ILE A 189 -18.00 -3.27 10.46
C ILE A 189 -16.87 -2.76 9.56
N GLY A 190 -15.65 -3.26 9.73
CA GLY A 190 -14.50 -2.86 8.93
C GLY A 190 -14.72 -3.09 7.43
N SER A 191 -15.27 -4.25 7.07
CA SER A 191 -15.61 -4.60 5.68
C SER A 191 -16.63 -3.62 5.07
N VAL A 192 -17.72 -3.34 5.80
CA VAL A 192 -18.76 -2.41 5.35
C VAL A 192 -18.19 -1.00 5.13
N LEU A 193 -17.33 -0.54 6.03
CA LEU A 193 -16.69 0.78 5.92
C LEU A 193 -15.81 0.86 4.67
N ILE A 194 -14.98 -0.17 4.39
CA ILE A 194 -14.10 -0.20 3.22
C ILE A 194 -14.94 -0.25 1.94
N ILE A 195 -15.94 -1.11 1.86
CA ILE A 195 -16.82 -1.22 0.68
C ILE A 195 -17.52 0.12 0.43
N THR A 196 -18.04 0.77 1.48
CA THR A 196 -18.68 2.07 1.38
C THR A 196 -17.72 3.15 0.89
N SER A 197 -16.48 3.16 1.37
CA SER A 197 -15.41 4.05 0.91
C SER A 197 -15.19 3.91 -0.61
N VAL A 198 -15.07 2.69 -1.09
CA VAL A 198 -14.83 2.41 -2.51
C VAL A 198 -16.03 2.78 -3.37
N ILE A 199 -17.26 2.47 -2.93
CA ILE A 199 -18.49 2.88 -3.64
C ILE A 199 -18.55 4.41 -3.74
N LEU A 200 -18.24 5.12 -2.65
CA LEU A 200 -18.23 6.58 -2.61
C LEU A 200 -17.21 7.16 -3.61
N LEU A 201 -16.08 6.49 -3.81
CA LEU A 201 -15.06 6.87 -4.77
C LEU A 201 -15.53 6.63 -6.23
N ILE A 202 -16.06 5.44 -6.52
CA ILE A 202 -16.46 5.04 -7.88
C ILE A 202 -17.65 5.86 -8.38
N THR A 203 -18.59 6.22 -7.50
CA THR A 203 -19.77 7.05 -7.85
C THR A 203 -19.43 8.50 -8.15
N LYS A 204 -18.17 8.92 -8.00
CA LYS A 204 -17.64 10.19 -8.48
C LYS A 204 -17.60 10.19 -10.01
N GLY A 205 -18.74 10.41 -10.66
CA GLY A 205 -18.81 10.50 -12.13
C GLY A 205 -17.77 11.47 -12.69
N LYS A 206 -16.91 10.97 -13.59
CA LYS A 206 -15.72 11.54 -14.23
C LYS A 206 -14.50 11.67 -13.31
N THR A 207 -13.56 10.74 -13.48
CA THR A 207 -12.16 10.95 -13.18
C THR A 207 -11.73 12.31 -13.70
N LEU A 208 -11.33 13.23 -12.82
CA LEU A 208 -10.65 14.43 -13.25
C LEU A 208 -9.43 13.96 -14.06
N PRO A 209 -9.22 14.49 -15.28
CA PRO A 209 -8.02 14.18 -16.03
C PRO A 209 -6.85 14.52 -15.10
N ASN A 210 -5.93 13.57 -14.93
CA ASN A 210 -4.70 13.76 -14.14
C ASN A 210 -4.11 15.13 -14.54
N PRO A 211 -4.12 16.16 -13.66
CA PRO A 211 -3.67 17.51 -14.01
C PRO A 211 -2.23 17.52 -14.52
N LEU A 212 -1.47 16.48 -14.17
CA LEU A 212 -0.08 16.28 -14.53
C LEU A 212 0.10 15.77 -15.97
N ARG A 213 -0.95 15.25 -16.60
CA ARG A 213 -0.93 14.92 -18.03
C ARG A 213 -0.76 16.15 -18.93
N LYS A 214 -1.05 17.36 -18.41
CA LYS A 214 -0.82 18.62 -19.13
C LYS A 214 0.66 18.95 -19.28
N PHE A 215 1.51 18.57 -18.33
CA PHE A 215 2.96 18.87 -18.42
C PHE A 215 3.70 17.91 -19.36
N ALA A 216 3.18 16.69 -19.58
CA ALA A 216 3.79 15.72 -20.49
C ALA A 216 3.57 16.04 -21.97
N ASN A 217 2.57 16.85 -22.32
CA ASN A 217 2.23 17.19 -23.71
C ASN A 217 2.85 18.50 -24.20
N HIS A 218 3.65 19.19 -23.39
CA HIS A 218 4.35 20.43 -23.79
C HIS A 218 5.82 20.22 -24.16
N GLU A 219 6.30 18.98 -24.20
CA GLU A 219 7.67 18.63 -24.59
C GLU A 219 7.74 17.77 -25.89
N GLU A 220 6.74 17.87 -26.78
CA GLU A 220 6.84 17.39 -28.16
C GLU A 220 7.06 18.56 -29.11
#